data_739e548847a21f046c9ba8399a1f4dd8
#
_entry.id   739e548847a21f046c9ba8399a1f4dd8
#
_cell.length_a   1.000
_cell.length_b   1.000
_cell.length_c   1.000
_cell.angle_alpha   90.00
_cell.angle_beta   90.00
_cell.angle_gamma   90.00
#
_symmetry.space_group_name_H-M   'P 1'
#
loop_
_entity.id
_entity.type
_entity.pdbx_description
1 polymer ?
#
loop_
_entity_poly.entity_id
_entity_poly.type
_entity_poly.pdbx_seq_one_letter_code
_entity_poly.pdbx_strand_id
1 'polypeptide(L)'
;LDALMPAHVIYDQVDPNPAGFSPFWLQNILRQQLKFDGVLFSDDLSMQAACVAGGADARIQAALNAGCDMGLVCNDRAAACTALDGIEKLALPNQQRLERMRGKIPNIQVDTTLCLDENWQNVKKVIEDFKNSF
;
A
#
# COMPACT_ATOMS: atom_id res chain seq x y z
N LEU A 1 -14.53 -1.06 -0.63
CA LEU A 1 -13.13 -1.36 -0.38
C LEU A 1 -12.33 -0.05 -0.50
N ASP A 2 -11.57 0.30 0.54
CA ASP A 2 -10.88 1.60 0.61
C ASP A 2 -9.48 1.56 0.02
N ALA A 3 -8.86 0.38 0.02
CA ALA A 3 -7.54 0.18 -0.56
C ALA A 3 -7.38 -1.24 -1.14
N LEU A 4 -6.41 -1.40 -2.04
CA LEU A 4 -6.05 -2.66 -2.66
C LEU A 4 -4.53 -2.70 -2.92
N MET A 5 -3.94 -3.86 -2.80
CA MET A 5 -2.54 -4.14 -3.09
C MET A 5 -2.47 -5.27 -4.12
N PRO A 6 -2.19 -4.99 -5.40
CA PRO A 6 -1.99 -6.03 -6.40
C PRO A 6 -0.64 -6.70 -6.22
N ALA A 7 -0.63 -8.03 -6.20
CA ALA A 7 0.59 -8.82 -6.07
C ALA A 7 1.49 -8.72 -7.33
N HIS A 8 2.79 -9.00 -7.17
CA HIS A 8 3.73 -9.13 -8.28
C HIS A 8 3.55 -10.45 -9.04
N VAL A 9 2.31 -10.73 -9.50
CA VAL A 9 1.95 -11.93 -10.26
C VAL A 9 1.74 -11.58 -11.72
N ILE A 10 2.23 -12.44 -12.60
CA ILE A 10 2.05 -12.33 -14.05
C ILE A 10 0.93 -13.29 -14.47
N TYR A 11 -0.05 -12.76 -15.17
CA TYR A 11 -1.12 -13.53 -15.84
C TYR A 11 -0.84 -13.50 -17.35
N ASP A 12 0.15 -14.28 -17.77
CA ASP A 12 0.78 -14.25 -19.10
C ASP A 12 -0.18 -14.41 -20.28
N GLN A 13 -1.31 -15.10 -20.07
CA GLN A 13 -2.36 -15.25 -21.08
C GLN A 13 -3.19 -13.96 -21.29
N VAL A 14 -2.99 -12.94 -20.41
CA VAL A 14 -3.75 -11.69 -20.43
C VAL A 14 -2.82 -10.49 -20.58
N ASP A 15 -1.78 -10.42 -19.74
CA ASP A 15 -0.80 -9.33 -19.74
C ASP A 15 0.56 -9.88 -19.28
N PRO A 16 1.65 -9.61 -20.05
CA PRO A 16 2.98 -10.14 -19.74
C PRO A 16 3.67 -9.43 -18.55
N ASN A 17 3.07 -8.34 -18.05
CA ASN A 17 3.64 -7.57 -16.93
C ASN A 17 3.09 -8.06 -15.59
N PRO A 18 3.89 -7.96 -14.50
CA PRO A 18 3.34 -8.15 -13.16
C PRO A 18 2.17 -7.20 -12.91
N ALA A 19 1.12 -7.69 -12.26
CA ALA A 19 -0.12 -6.92 -12.09
C ALA A 19 0.10 -5.55 -11.43
N GLY A 20 1.03 -5.45 -10.46
CA GLY A 20 1.39 -4.18 -9.80
C GLY A 20 2.15 -3.19 -10.69
N PHE A 21 2.66 -3.62 -11.87
CA PHE A 21 3.36 -2.79 -12.85
C PHE A 21 2.58 -2.66 -14.17
N SER A 22 1.35 -3.10 -14.21
CA SER A 22 0.53 -3.17 -15.42
C SER A 22 -0.55 -2.09 -15.46
N PRO A 23 -0.45 -1.11 -16.38
CA PRO A 23 -1.54 -0.19 -16.63
C PRO A 23 -2.84 -0.90 -17.08
N PHE A 24 -2.73 -2.05 -17.73
CA PHE A 24 -3.89 -2.84 -18.11
C PHE A 24 -4.70 -3.25 -16.87
N TRP A 25 -4.05 -3.85 -15.87
CA TRP A 25 -4.73 -4.26 -14.65
C TRP A 25 -5.18 -3.09 -13.80
N LEU A 26 -4.30 -2.09 -13.59
CA LEU A 26 -4.58 -1.02 -12.65
C LEU A 26 -5.51 0.05 -13.23
N GLN A 27 -5.30 0.46 -14.49
CA GLN A 27 -6.11 1.52 -15.10
C GLN A 27 -7.33 0.94 -15.82
N ASN A 28 -7.15 -0.02 -16.75
CA ASN A 28 -8.26 -0.46 -17.57
C ASN A 28 -9.24 -1.33 -16.75
N ILE A 29 -8.73 -2.33 -16.02
CA ILE A 29 -9.60 -3.23 -15.26
C ILE A 29 -10.08 -2.57 -13.98
N LEU A 30 -9.17 -2.21 -13.04
CA LEU A 30 -9.59 -1.72 -11.72
C LEU A 30 -10.27 -0.35 -11.82
N ARG A 31 -9.63 0.64 -12.44
CA ARG A 31 -10.17 2.01 -12.47
C ARG A 31 -11.35 2.16 -13.42
N GLN A 32 -11.22 1.65 -14.67
CA GLN A 32 -12.23 1.92 -15.70
C GLN A 32 -13.39 0.93 -15.67
N GLN A 33 -13.13 -0.38 -15.64
CA GLN A 33 -14.21 -1.38 -15.68
C GLN A 33 -14.87 -1.58 -14.31
N LEU A 34 -14.07 -1.80 -13.27
CA LEU A 34 -14.58 -2.06 -11.92
C LEU A 34 -14.90 -0.78 -11.14
N LYS A 35 -14.56 0.40 -11.67
CA LYS A 35 -14.79 1.70 -11.04
C LYS A 35 -14.20 1.79 -9.63
N PHE A 36 -13.12 1.05 -9.35
CA PHE A 36 -12.46 1.10 -8.07
C PHE A 36 -11.78 2.46 -7.87
N ASP A 37 -12.20 3.21 -6.86
CA ASP A 37 -11.66 4.55 -6.54
C ASP A 37 -10.95 4.59 -5.17
N GLY A 38 -10.59 3.44 -4.61
CA GLY A 38 -9.74 3.33 -3.41
C GLY A 38 -8.26 3.55 -3.73
N VAL A 39 -7.43 3.57 -2.68
CA VAL A 39 -5.97 3.67 -2.81
C VAL A 39 -5.38 2.37 -3.36
N LEU A 40 -4.47 2.48 -4.34
CA LEU A 40 -3.67 1.37 -4.83
C LEU A 40 -2.26 1.47 -4.23
N PHE A 41 -1.92 0.53 -3.35
CA PHE A 41 -0.55 0.32 -2.89
C PHE A 41 0.18 -0.59 -3.86
N SER A 42 1.47 -0.40 -4.09
CA SER A 42 2.26 -1.48 -4.66
C SER A 42 2.39 -2.62 -3.64
N ASP A 43 2.64 -3.85 -4.08
CA ASP A 43 3.25 -4.85 -3.22
C ASP A 43 4.70 -4.43 -2.90
N ASP A 44 5.36 -5.11 -1.97
CA ASP A 44 6.70 -4.75 -1.53
C ASP A 44 7.72 -4.76 -2.70
N LEU A 45 8.21 -3.58 -3.02
CA LEU A 45 9.16 -3.36 -4.13
C LEU A 45 10.57 -3.88 -3.81
N SER A 46 10.84 -4.32 -2.58
CA SER A 46 12.08 -5.03 -2.22
C SER A 46 12.05 -6.51 -2.62
N MET A 47 10.87 -7.06 -2.93
CA MET A 47 10.71 -8.46 -3.33
C MET A 47 11.43 -8.78 -4.63
N GLN A 48 11.91 -10.05 -4.73
CA GLN A 48 12.59 -10.55 -5.94
C GLN A 48 11.71 -10.42 -7.20
N ALA A 49 10.40 -10.64 -7.07
CA ALA A 49 9.47 -10.52 -8.19
C ALA A 49 9.35 -9.08 -8.75
N ALA A 50 9.69 -8.06 -7.96
CA ALA A 50 9.73 -6.67 -8.40
C ALA A 50 11.02 -6.33 -9.19
N CYS A 51 12.06 -7.19 -9.16
CA CYS A 51 13.36 -6.93 -9.80
C CYS A 51 13.25 -6.77 -11.32
N VAL A 52 12.19 -7.25 -11.93
CA VAL A 52 11.94 -7.09 -13.38
C VAL A 52 11.91 -5.61 -13.80
N ALA A 53 11.58 -4.70 -12.90
CA ALA A 53 11.54 -3.26 -13.17
C ALA A 53 12.89 -2.54 -12.90
N GLY A 54 13.93 -3.25 -12.44
CA GLY A 54 15.27 -2.69 -12.22
C GLY A 54 15.58 -2.33 -10.77
N GLY A 55 16.29 -1.21 -10.55
CA GLY A 55 16.63 -0.69 -9.22
C GLY A 55 15.45 -0.15 -8.42
N ALA A 56 15.66 0.22 -7.15
CA ALA A 56 14.60 0.67 -6.25
C ALA A 56 13.83 1.90 -6.78
N ASP A 57 14.56 2.87 -7.33
CA ASP A 57 14.00 4.06 -7.99
C ASP A 57 13.16 3.70 -9.22
N ALA A 58 13.67 2.79 -10.06
CA ALA A 58 12.94 2.34 -11.25
C ALA A 58 11.67 1.56 -10.89
N ARG A 59 11.70 0.76 -9.82
CA ARG A 59 10.54 0.00 -9.36
C ARG A 59 9.42 0.90 -8.83
N ILE A 60 9.76 1.92 -8.04
CA ILE A 60 8.77 2.92 -7.61
C ILE A 60 8.19 3.65 -8.80
N GLN A 61 9.04 4.10 -9.74
CA GLN A 61 8.60 4.76 -10.96
C GLN A 61 7.63 3.88 -11.75
N ALA A 62 7.97 2.60 -11.94
CA ALA A 62 7.12 1.65 -12.67
C ALA A 62 5.75 1.46 -11.99
N ALA A 63 5.71 1.28 -10.66
CA ALA A 63 4.47 1.13 -9.92
C ALA A 63 3.57 2.37 -10.02
N LEU A 64 4.12 3.57 -9.82
CA LEU A 64 3.37 4.82 -9.90
C LEU A 64 2.89 5.11 -11.34
N ASN A 65 3.73 4.87 -12.34
CA ASN A 65 3.35 5.03 -13.75
C ASN A 65 2.26 4.03 -14.17
N ALA A 66 2.26 2.83 -13.60
CA ALA A 66 1.20 1.85 -13.83
C ALA A 66 -0.14 2.26 -13.19
N GLY A 67 -0.11 3.10 -12.15
CA GLY A 67 -1.32 3.63 -11.51
C GLY A 67 -1.46 3.34 -10.02
N CYS A 68 -0.40 2.86 -9.35
CA CYS A 68 -0.36 2.84 -7.89
C CYS A 68 -0.36 4.26 -7.34
N ASP A 69 -1.04 4.46 -6.21
CA ASP A 69 -1.04 5.73 -5.48
C ASP A 69 0.10 5.77 -4.46
N MET A 70 0.61 4.61 -4.01
CA MET A 70 1.73 4.49 -3.06
C MET A 70 2.64 3.33 -3.43
N GLY A 71 3.96 3.55 -3.32
CA GLY A 71 4.98 2.50 -3.45
C GLY A 71 5.50 2.08 -2.07
N LEU A 72 5.63 0.77 -1.84
CA LEU A 72 6.15 0.20 -0.61
C LEU A 72 7.56 -0.36 -0.82
N VAL A 73 8.49 -0.01 0.06
CA VAL A 73 9.83 -0.60 0.14
C VAL A 73 10.02 -1.07 1.57
N CYS A 74 9.88 -2.38 1.79
CA CYS A 74 9.97 -2.99 3.10
C CYS A 74 11.35 -3.67 3.26
N ASN A 75 11.80 -3.82 4.50
CA ASN A 75 12.97 -4.64 4.88
C ASN A 75 14.32 -4.25 4.23
N ASP A 76 14.38 -3.20 3.42
CA ASP A 76 15.60 -2.69 2.78
C ASP A 76 15.68 -1.16 2.92
N ARG A 77 16.36 -0.72 3.98
CA ARG A 77 16.53 0.71 4.27
C ARG A 77 17.33 1.43 3.18
N ALA A 78 18.33 0.78 2.59
CA ALA A 78 19.16 1.40 1.57
C ALA A 78 18.35 1.63 0.28
N ALA A 79 17.56 0.63 -0.13
CA ALA A 79 16.64 0.76 -1.24
C ALA A 79 15.58 1.83 -0.99
N ALA A 80 15.05 1.94 0.23
CA ALA A 80 14.07 2.98 0.59
C ALA A 80 14.68 4.39 0.50
N CYS A 81 15.93 4.58 0.96
CA CYS A 81 16.63 5.87 0.81
C CYS A 81 16.86 6.21 -0.66
N THR A 82 17.36 5.26 -1.46
CA THR A 82 17.54 5.45 -2.91
C THR A 82 16.24 5.84 -3.62
N ALA A 83 15.15 5.18 -3.24
CA ALA A 83 13.83 5.48 -3.77
C ALA A 83 13.37 6.90 -3.41
N LEU A 84 13.60 7.34 -2.17
CA LEU A 84 13.27 8.69 -1.71
C LEU A 84 14.08 9.77 -2.44
N ASP A 85 15.37 9.55 -2.66
CA ASP A 85 16.23 10.47 -3.40
C ASP A 85 15.76 10.66 -4.86
N GLY A 86 15.10 9.65 -5.42
CA GLY A 86 14.51 9.70 -6.76
C GLY A 86 13.13 10.35 -6.86
N ILE A 87 12.44 10.54 -5.72
CA ILE A 87 11.01 10.88 -5.70
C ILE A 87 10.67 12.26 -6.26
N GLU A 88 11.60 13.22 -6.20
CA GLU A 88 11.42 14.57 -6.74
C GLU A 88 11.14 14.60 -8.25
N LYS A 89 11.46 13.51 -8.95
CA LYS A 89 11.26 13.34 -10.40
C LYS A 89 9.94 12.64 -10.73
N LEU A 90 9.19 12.21 -9.72
CA LEU A 90 7.98 11.43 -9.90
C LEU A 90 6.75 12.32 -10.01
N ALA A 91 5.82 11.96 -10.89
CA ALA A 91 4.49 12.54 -10.87
C ALA A 91 3.79 12.17 -9.55
N LEU A 92 3.32 13.17 -8.81
CA LEU A 92 2.62 12.92 -7.56
C LEU A 92 1.31 12.17 -7.82
N PRO A 93 0.98 11.16 -7.02
CA PRO A 93 -0.26 10.43 -7.12
C PRO A 93 -1.47 11.30 -6.78
N ASN A 94 -2.67 10.78 -7.00
CA ASN A 94 -3.91 11.47 -6.66
C ASN A 94 -4.05 11.66 -5.14
N GLN A 95 -3.74 12.87 -4.67
CA GLN A 95 -3.76 13.20 -3.24
C GLN A 95 -5.15 13.02 -2.61
N GLN A 96 -6.24 13.18 -3.37
CA GLN A 96 -7.60 13.02 -2.84
C GLN A 96 -7.87 11.60 -2.33
N ARG A 97 -7.31 10.55 -2.98
CA ARG A 97 -7.43 9.19 -2.49
C ARG A 97 -6.67 8.99 -1.19
N LEU A 98 -5.44 9.50 -1.12
CA LEU A 98 -4.62 9.43 0.08
C LEU A 98 -5.24 10.21 1.26
N GLU A 99 -5.83 11.36 1.00
CA GLU A 99 -6.54 12.15 2.01
C GLU A 99 -7.72 11.37 2.63
N ARG A 100 -8.43 10.57 1.84
CA ARG A 100 -9.52 9.71 2.36
C ARG A 100 -9.03 8.62 3.31
N MET A 101 -7.75 8.21 3.21
CA MET A 101 -7.12 7.24 4.10
C MET A 101 -6.64 7.85 5.42
N ARG A 102 -6.66 9.16 5.56
CA ARG A 102 -6.30 9.80 6.84
C ARG A 102 -7.28 9.40 7.92
N GLY A 103 -6.73 8.88 9.02
CA GLY A 103 -7.51 8.60 10.22
C GLY A 103 -8.23 9.85 10.71
N LYS A 104 -9.50 9.71 11.04
CA LYS A 104 -10.22 10.74 11.77
C LYS A 104 -9.92 10.51 13.25
N ILE A 105 -9.22 11.44 13.87
CA ILE A 105 -9.06 11.42 15.33
C ILE A 105 -10.46 11.71 15.89
N PRO A 106 -11.15 10.73 16.52
CA PRO A 106 -12.32 11.08 17.30
C PRO A 106 -11.87 12.09 18.35
N ASN A 107 -12.75 12.99 18.81
CA ASN A 107 -12.49 13.97 19.87
C ASN A 107 -12.18 13.28 21.22
N ILE A 108 -11.27 12.34 21.20
CA ILE A 108 -10.74 11.67 22.39
C ILE A 108 -9.47 12.42 22.74
N GLN A 109 -9.44 13.02 23.89
CA GLN A 109 -8.18 13.48 24.46
C GLN A 109 -7.28 12.24 24.61
N VAL A 110 -6.23 12.18 23.75
CA VAL A 110 -5.25 11.10 23.75
C VAL A 110 -4.27 11.37 24.92
N ASP A 111 -4.80 11.46 26.10
CA ASP A 111 -4.00 11.43 27.32
C ASP A 111 -4.27 10.10 28.06
N THR A 112 -3.83 9.97 29.27
CA THR A 112 -3.89 8.80 30.15
C THR A 112 -5.24 8.06 30.20
N THR A 113 -6.30 8.59 29.59
CA THR A 113 -7.66 8.02 29.61
C THR A 113 -7.86 6.86 28.61
N LEU A 114 -7.01 6.73 27.58
CA LEU A 114 -7.13 5.61 26.62
C LEU A 114 -7.03 4.25 27.34
N CYS A 115 -6.20 4.14 28.35
CA CYS A 115 -6.05 2.91 29.13
C CYS A 115 -7.28 2.58 29.99
N LEU A 116 -8.16 3.55 30.21
CA LEU A 116 -9.41 3.41 30.97
C LEU A 116 -10.62 3.20 30.05
N ASP A 117 -10.44 3.37 28.74
CA ASP A 117 -11.51 3.15 27.77
C ASP A 117 -11.97 1.69 27.78
N GLU A 118 -13.25 1.47 27.93
CA GLU A 118 -13.85 0.14 28.05
C GLU A 118 -13.61 -0.71 26.78
N ASN A 119 -13.63 -0.10 25.61
CA ASN A 119 -13.35 -0.79 24.35
C ASN A 119 -11.89 -1.24 24.30
N TRP A 120 -10.96 -0.40 24.77
CA TRP A 120 -9.54 -0.76 24.86
C TRP A 120 -9.30 -1.94 25.79
N GLN A 121 -9.95 -1.95 26.96
CA GLN A 121 -9.86 -3.07 27.92
C GLN A 121 -10.44 -4.36 27.32
N ASN A 122 -11.56 -4.28 26.61
CA ASN A 122 -12.15 -5.42 25.92
C ASN A 122 -11.23 -5.98 24.83
N VAL A 123 -10.60 -5.14 24.00
CA VAL A 123 -9.62 -5.57 23.00
C VAL A 123 -8.42 -6.25 23.64
N LYS A 124 -7.87 -5.69 24.72
CA LYS A 124 -6.77 -6.32 25.46
C LYS A 124 -7.15 -7.72 25.96
N LYS A 125 -8.33 -7.87 26.54
CA LYS A 125 -8.82 -9.16 27.04
C LYS A 125 -8.93 -10.18 25.90
N VAL A 126 -9.50 -9.81 24.77
CA VAL A 126 -9.60 -10.70 23.59
C VAL A 126 -8.21 -11.17 23.12
N ILE A 127 -7.21 -10.28 23.10
CA ILE A 127 -5.83 -10.62 22.73
C ILE A 127 -5.19 -11.57 23.76
N GLU A 128 -5.42 -11.35 25.04
CA GLU A 128 -4.91 -12.22 26.11
C GLU A 128 -5.55 -13.61 26.07
N ASP A 129 -6.87 -13.67 25.89
CA ASP A 129 -7.60 -14.93 25.75
C ASP A 129 -7.12 -15.73 24.54
N PHE A 130 -6.86 -15.05 23.41
CA PHE A 130 -6.29 -15.68 22.20
C PHE A 130 -4.89 -16.25 22.45
N LYS A 131 -4.01 -15.51 23.14
CA LYS A 131 -2.65 -16.00 23.46
C LYS A 131 -2.67 -17.23 24.36
N ASN A 132 -3.65 -17.34 25.26
CA ASN A 132 -3.79 -18.46 26.19
C ASN A 132 -4.48 -19.68 25.58
N SER A 133 -4.96 -19.59 24.33
CA SER A 133 -5.65 -20.69 23.61
C SER A 133 -4.68 -21.58 22.83
N PHE A 134 -3.39 -21.26 22.80
CA PHE A 134 -2.31 -22.01 22.15
C PHE A 134 -1.19 -22.32 23.12
#